data_a057847f14f5bf9c1b1beb7330e9721b
#
_entry.id   a057847f14f5bf9c1b1beb7330e9721b
#
_cell.length_a   1.000
_cell.length_b   1.000
_cell.length_c   1.000
_cell.angle_alpha   90.00
_cell.angle_beta   90.00
_cell.angle_gamma   90.00
#
_symmetry.space_group_name_H-M   'P 1'
#
loop_
_entity.id
_entity.type
_entity.pdbx_description
1 polymer ?
#
loop_
_entity_poly.entity_id
_entity_poly.type
_entity_poly.pdbx_seq_one_letter_code
_entity_poly.pdbx_strand_id
1 'polypeptide(L)'
;TMGFIGMGNRGIGVMEAFLAHADVQGVAVCDVEELHFTERGGKRSRDYGRAPGKAAVEKIYSNRTDSGAWKGCTAYEDFREVLARDDIDAVMIATPDHWHGIITMAALQSGKDVYCEKPMTHKYAEGHAIHREVASRKAVFQVGSQQRSDTLFQQAVEIARNGLIGKITRVEVGLPTGHDEPEGDATVKTPPADLNYDLWCGPSVMLPYMEARHHWSWRWTLAYGGGQLMDWIGHHNDIAHWGLGMDKSGPISVEAKNWVFPKTDVYDSPVNYDVISHYDGGTEVVISSRNNMGTKWIGENGWVHVTRGKLTTSNPAWAASGFVSGEWKTYKTPGHQRNFIDCVISREDTIANAETAHRSVTPGHLAYLSHSIGGPVKWDPKEEKVVDNESAAKELMSLPYRGDWKLGS
;
A
#
# COMPACT_ATOMS: atom_id res chain seq x y z
N THR A 1 10.49 15.38 13.87
CA THR A 1 10.14 16.19 12.67
C THR A 1 9.83 15.32 11.46
N MET A 2 8.85 15.76 10.63
CA MET A 2 8.41 14.97 9.48
C MET A 2 8.33 15.80 8.19
N GLY A 3 8.71 15.15 7.06
CA GLY A 3 8.42 15.57 5.70
C GLY A 3 7.31 14.73 5.08
N PHE A 4 6.47 15.32 4.24
CA PHE A 4 5.34 14.67 3.60
C PHE A 4 5.46 14.74 2.08
N ILE A 5 5.53 13.60 1.42
CA ILE A 5 5.78 13.47 -0.02
C ILE A 5 4.54 12.85 -0.70
N GLY A 6 3.99 13.56 -1.70
CA GLY A 6 2.73 13.23 -2.34
C GLY A 6 1.54 13.84 -1.62
N MET A 7 1.13 15.05 -2.06
CA MET A 7 0.05 15.84 -1.44
C MET A 7 -1.27 15.73 -2.18
N GLY A 8 -1.55 14.54 -2.73
CA GLY A 8 -2.86 14.19 -3.27
C GLY A 8 -3.88 13.89 -2.18
N ASN A 9 -5.05 13.36 -2.59
CA ASN A 9 -6.16 13.06 -1.67
C ASN A 9 -5.71 12.22 -0.46
N ARG A 10 -4.99 11.13 -0.70
CA ARG A 10 -4.53 10.25 0.37
C ARG A 10 -3.45 10.92 1.22
N GLY A 11 -2.48 11.58 0.56
CA GLY A 11 -1.36 12.21 1.23
C GLY A 11 -1.77 13.28 2.24
N ILE A 12 -2.65 14.21 1.84
CA ILE A 12 -3.14 15.24 2.77
C ILE A 12 -3.90 14.61 3.95
N GLY A 13 -4.76 13.60 3.70
CA GLY A 13 -5.49 12.95 4.78
C GLY A 13 -4.58 12.22 5.79
N VAL A 14 -3.52 11.56 5.32
CA VAL A 14 -2.53 10.89 6.19
C VAL A 14 -1.66 11.91 6.92
N MET A 15 -1.23 12.97 6.24
CA MET A 15 -0.50 14.09 6.84
C MET A 15 -1.31 14.71 8.01
N GLU A 16 -2.57 15.03 7.78
CA GLU A 16 -3.47 15.59 8.83
C GLU A 16 -3.59 14.64 10.02
N ALA A 17 -3.65 13.31 9.77
CA ALA A 17 -3.69 12.31 10.84
C ALA A 17 -2.38 12.28 11.66
N PHE A 18 -1.21 12.44 11.03
CA PHE A 18 0.06 12.60 11.75
C PHE A 18 0.10 13.90 12.54
N LEU A 19 -0.30 15.01 11.92
CA LEU A 19 -0.29 16.34 12.55
C LEU A 19 -1.32 16.50 13.67
N ALA A 20 -2.28 15.57 13.82
CA ALA A 20 -3.15 15.52 14.98
C ALA A 20 -2.42 15.20 16.28
N HIS A 21 -1.24 14.58 16.21
CA HIS A 21 -0.40 14.28 17.37
C HIS A 21 0.50 15.48 17.73
N ALA A 22 0.51 15.84 19.02
CA ALA A 22 1.20 17.06 19.50
C ALA A 22 2.74 16.95 19.43
N ASP A 23 3.27 15.74 19.45
CA ASP A 23 4.70 15.41 19.37
C ASP A 23 5.23 15.23 17.94
N VAL A 24 4.38 15.51 16.93
CA VAL A 24 4.79 15.54 15.51
C VAL A 24 4.89 16.99 15.06
N GLN A 25 6.00 17.32 14.38
CA GLN A 25 6.20 18.60 13.71
C GLN A 25 6.39 18.39 12.21
N GLY A 26 5.44 18.88 11.40
CA GLY A 26 5.54 18.90 9.94
C GLY A 26 6.31 20.12 9.45
N VAL A 27 7.44 19.90 8.77
CA VAL A 27 8.34 21.01 8.35
C VAL A 27 8.52 21.09 6.83
N ALA A 28 8.07 20.08 6.09
CA ALA A 28 8.15 20.04 4.63
C ALA A 28 6.97 19.29 4.02
N VAL A 29 6.53 19.78 2.86
CA VAL A 29 5.62 19.06 1.94
C VAL A 29 6.23 19.04 0.56
N CYS A 30 5.96 17.96 -0.20
CA CYS A 30 6.44 17.80 -1.56
C CYS A 30 5.34 17.25 -2.47
N ASP A 31 5.17 17.86 -3.62
CA ASP A 31 4.37 17.35 -4.72
C ASP A 31 4.87 17.95 -6.03
N VAL A 32 4.86 17.14 -7.10
CA VAL A 32 5.27 17.58 -8.44
C VAL A 32 4.28 18.54 -9.08
N GLU A 33 3.09 18.67 -8.49
CA GLU A 33 2.04 19.60 -8.92
C GLU A 33 1.78 20.65 -7.83
N GLU A 34 1.63 21.90 -8.24
CA GLU A 34 1.39 22.98 -7.31
C GLU A 34 -0.01 22.94 -6.73
N LEU A 35 -0.99 22.80 -7.62
CA LEU A 35 -2.41 22.83 -7.28
C LEU A 35 -3.21 21.95 -8.22
N HIS A 36 -3.97 21.01 -7.69
CA HIS A 36 -4.93 20.24 -8.45
C HIS A 36 -6.20 19.91 -7.64
N PHE A 37 -7.20 19.41 -8.32
CA PHE A 37 -8.39 18.81 -7.74
C PHE A 37 -8.84 17.61 -8.59
N THR A 38 -9.76 16.82 -8.07
CA THR A 38 -10.38 15.73 -8.82
C THR A 38 -11.88 15.97 -8.93
N GLU A 39 -12.45 15.63 -10.09
CA GLU A 39 -13.89 15.62 -10.30
C GLU A 39 -14.35 14.18 -10.54
N ARG A 40 -15.24 13.69 -9.68
CA ARG A 40 -15.78 12.34 -9.77
C ARG A 40 -17.28 12.35 -9.49
N GLY A 41 -18.05 11.76 -10.42
CA GLY A 41 -19.50 11.71 -10.28
C GLY A 41 -20.14 13.11 -10.17
N GLY A 42 -19.60 14.10 -10.87
CA GLY A 42 -20.06 15.49 -10.85
C GLY A 42 -19.73 16.25 -9.55
N LYS A 43 -18.87 15.72 -8.70
CA LYS A 43 -18.42 16.37 -7.46
C LYS A 43 -16.93 16.71 -7.54
N ARG A 44 -16.62 17.99 -7.34
CA ARG A 44 -15.26 18.50 -7.18
C ARG A 44 -14.75 18.20 -5.76
N SER A 45 -13.52 17.70 -5.65
CA SER A 45 -12.81 17.54 -4.37
C SER A 45 -12.38 18.89 -3.78
N ARG A 46 -11.79 18.87 -2.58
CA ARG A 46 -10.93 19.97 -2.12
C ARG A 46 -9.68 20.05 -3.00
N ASP A 47 -8.94 21.14 -2.85
CA ASP A 47 -7.67 21.33 -3.53
C ASP A 47 -6.55 20.47 -2.91
N TYR A 48 -5.66 19.94 -3.75
CA TYR A 48 -4.52 19.10 -3.46
C TYR A 48 -3.26 19.70 -4.11
N GLY A 49 -2.09 19.11 -3.85
CA GLY A 49 -0.79 19.56 -4.34
C GLY A 49 0.03 20.23 -3.25
N ARG A 50 1.26 20.69 -3.63
CA ARG A 50 2.21 21.23 -2.64
C ARG A 50 1.74 22.53 -1.98
N ALA A 51 1.02 23.40 -2.70
CA ALA A 51 0.53 24.67 -2.12
C ALA A 51 -0.60 24.45 -1.09
N PRO A 52 -1.69 23.67 -1.38
CA PRO A 52 -2.68 23.30 -0.39
C PRO A 52 -2.10 22.48 0.77
N GLY A 53 -1.14 21.57 0.50
CA GLY A 53 -0.45 20.79 1.53
C GLY A 53 0.25 21.70 2.54
N LYS A 54 1.04 22.66 2.07
CA LYS A 54 1.70 23.67 2.91
C LYS A 54 0.70 24.48 3.71
N ALA A 55 -0.35 24.97 3.05
CA ALA A 55 -1.40 25.77 3.70
C ALA A 55 -2.11 24.99 4.82
N ALA A 56 -2.33 23.68 4.64
CA ALA A 56 -2.92 22.82 5.66
C ALA A 56 -2.01 22.68 6.89
N VAL A 57 -0.71 22.46 6.71
CA VAL A 57 0.27 22.42 7.81
C VAL A 57 0.29 23.74 8.56
N GLU A 58 0.44 24.85 7.86
CA GLU A 58 0.52 26.19 8.45
C GLU A 58 -0.77 26.52 9.22
N LYS A 59 -1.94 26.17 8.70
CA LYS A 59 -3.23 26.36 9.38
C LYS A 59 -3.32 25.57 10.68
N ILE A 60 -2.88 24.29 10.67
CA ILE A 60 -2.92 23.44 11.87
C ILE A 60 -2.09 24.07 12.99
N TYR A 61 -0.86 24.52 12.70
CA TYR A 61 0.01 25.11 13.71
C TYR A 61 -0.40 26.55 14.09
N SER A 62 -0.90 27.36 13.16
CA SER A 62 -1.44 28.69 13.48
C SER A 62 -2.58 28.61 14.50
N ASN A 63 -3.42 27.56 14.41
CA ASN A 63 -4.50 27.33 15.39
C ASN A 63 -3.97 26.90 16.78
N ARG A 64 -2.69 26.55 16.90
CA ARG A 64 -2.06 26.12 18.16
C ARG A 64 -1.16 27.19 18.79
N THR A 65 -0.99 28.33 18.12
CA THR A 65 -0.17 29.45 18.60
C THR A 65 -1.05 30.62 19.03
N ASP A 66 -0.66 31.32 20.08
CA ASP A 66 -1.38 32.50 20.58
C ASP A 66 -1.39 33.64 19.55
N SER A 67 -0.37 33.71 18.69
CA SER A 67 -0.29 34.72 17.63
C SER A 67 -1.25 34.48 16.47
N GLY A 68 -1.84 33.26 16.35
CA GLY A 68 -2.66 32.86 15.21
C GLY A 68 -1.90 32.78 13.88
N ALA A 69 -0.55 32.83 13.92
CA ALA A 69 0.31 32.78 12.74
C ALA A 69 1.49 31.85 12.95
N TRP A 70 1.71 30.96 12.01
CA TRP A 70 2.87 30.07 11.95
C TRP A 70 3.24 29.81 10.49
N LYS A 71 4.52 29.91 10.17
CA LYS A 71 5.07 29.73 8.81
C LYS A 71 6.40 28.98 8.86
N GLY A 72 6.35 27.71 9.26
CA GLY A 72 7.54 26.87 9.39
C GLY A 72 7.57 25.69 8.41
N CYS A 73 6.65 25.63 7.43
CA CYS A 73 6.59 24.57 6.43
C CYS A 73 7.14 25.08 5.09
N THR A 74 8.07 24.31 4.48
CA THR A 74 8.57 24.58 3.13
C THR A 74 7.90 23.62 2.14
N ALA A 75 7.48 24.13 0.97
CA ALA A 75 6.97 23.33 -0.13
C ALA A 75 8.05 23.09 -1.17
N TYR A 76 8.17 21.83 -1.61
CA TYR A 76 9.14 21.38 -2.60
C TYR A 76 8.43 20.72 -3.78
N GLU A 77 9.04 20.79 -4.97
CA GLU A 77 8.60 20.03 -6.13
C GLU A 77 9.29 18.68 -6.19
N ASP A 78 10.56 18.63 -5.85
CA ASP A 78 11.41 17.45 -5.90
C ASP A 78 11.59 16.84 -4.50
N PHE A 79 11.26 15.56 -4.34
CA PHE A 79 11.41 14.84 -3.07
C PHE A 79 12.85 14.78 -2.55
N ARG A 80 13.84 14.84 -3.45
CA ARG A 80 15.27 14.83 -3.09
C ARG A 80 15.64 16.02 -2.22
N GLU A 81 14.98 17.17 -2.41
CA GLU A 81 15.18 18.36 -1.57
C GLU A 81 14.66 18.14 -0.14
N VAL A 82 13.56 17.40 0.02
CA VAL A 82 13.05 17.00 1.34
C VAL A 82 14.02 16.05 2.02
N LEU A 83 14.52 15.06 1.28
CA LEU A 83 15.44 14.04 1.82
C LEU A 83 16.83 14.62 2.19
N ALA A 84 17.26 15.69 1.54
CA ALA A 84 18.52 16.38 1.82
C ALA A 84 18.49 17.21 3.12
N ARG A 85 17.33 17.38 3.76
CA ARG A 85 17.20 18.14 5.01
C ARG A 85 17.63 17.31 6.22
N ASP A 86 18.58 17.80 6.99
CA ASP A 86 19.08 17.15 8.21
C ASP A 86 18.12 17.26 9.40
N ASP A 87 17.19 18.22 9.36
CA ASP A 87 16.19 18.45 10.42
C ASP A 87 14.93 17.60 10.28
N ILE A 88 14.87 16.67 9.32
CA ILE A 88 13.77 15.73 9.13
C ILE A 88 14.19 14.34 9.62
N ASP A 89 13.47 13.80 10.61
CA ASP A 89 13.70 12.46 11.17
C ASP A 89 13.01 11.37 10.36
N ALA A 90 11.78 11.64 9.90
CA ALA A 90 10.96 10.67 9.19
C ALA A 90 10.18 11.30 8.03
N VAL A 91 9.83 10.47 7.05
CA VAL A 91 9.00 10.89 5.92
C VAL A 91 7.74 10.04 5.78
N MET A 92 6.66 10.68 5.32
CA MET A 92 5.45 10.00 4.85
C MET A 92 5.41 10.08 3.33
N ILE A 93 5.23 8.93 2.67
CA ILE A 93 5.18 8.79 1.21
C ILE A 93 3.78 8.35 0.81
N ALA A 94 3.10 9.14 -0.02
CA ALA A 94 1.76 8.85 -0.55
C ALA A 94 1.63 9.29 -2.02
N THR A 95 2.66 9.04 -2.78
CA THR A 95 2.75 9.23 -4.23
C THR A 95 1.96 8.13 -4.97
N PRO A 96 1.86 8.15 -6.31
CA PRO A 96 1.49 6.98 -7.08
C PRO A 96 2.46 5.81 -6.86
N ASP A 97 1.96 4.57 -7.05
CA ASP A 97 2.67 3.32 -6.68
C ASP A 97 4.07 3.20 -7.30
N HIS A 98 4.24 3.64 -8.55
CA HIS A 98 5.53 3.54 -9.29
C HIS A 98 6.66 4.37 -8.66
N TRP A 99 6.34 5.29 -7.77
CA TRP A 99 7.31 6.09 -7.04
C TRP A 99 7.66 5.53 -5.64
N HIS A 100 6.81 4.66 -5.07
CA HIS A 100 6.99 4.18 -3.70
C HIS A 100 8.37 3.55 -3.47
N GLY A 101 8.81 2.69 -4.40
CA GLY A 101 10.09 1.99 -4.27
C GLY A 101 11.30 2.93 -4.22
N ILE A 102 11.41 3.81 -5.19
CA ILE A 102 12.56 4.74 -5.32
C ILE A 102 12.62 5.73 -4.15
N ILE A 103 11.49 6.37 -3.83
CA ILE A 103 11.47 7.37 -2.75
C ILE A 103 11.75 6.70 -1.40
N THR A 104 11.18 5.52 -1.15
CA THR A 104 11.44 4.75 0.08
C THR A 104 12.92 4.39 0.22
N MET A 105 13.52 3.84 -0.84
CA MET A 105 14.94 3.49 -0.81
C MET A 105 15.83 4.71 -0.59
N ALA A 106 15.57 5.81 -1.29
CA ALA A 106 16.31 7.06 -1.12
C ALA A 106 16.17 7.63 0.30
N ALA A 107 14.96 7.57 0.89
CA ALA A 107 14.72 8.00 2.26
C ALA A 107 15.51 7.16 3.28
N LEU A 108 15.51 5.83 3.13
CA LEU A 108 16.29 4.93 3.97
C LEU A 108 17.80 5.23 3.86
N GLN A 109 18.29 5.46 2.65
CA GLN A 109 19.70 5.79 2.42
C GLN A 109 20.10 7.16 3.00
N SER A 110 19.16 8.10 3.05
CA SER A 110 19.32 9.39 3.73
C SER A 110 19.15 9.32 5.26
N GLY A 111 19.03 8.11 5.82
CA GLY A 111 18.92 7.89 7.26
C GLY A 111 17.56 8.22 7.87
N LYS A 112 16.50 8.33 7.08
CA LYS A 112 15.16 8.68 7.56
C LYS A 112 14.29 7.45 7.78
N ASP A 113 13.45 7.49 8.81
CA ASP A 113 12.39 6.52 9.01
C ASP A 113 11.25 6.77 8.03
N VAL A 114 10.51 5.72 7.65
CA VAL A 114 9.57 5.80 6.52
C VAL A 114 8.20 5.26 6.87
N TYR A 115 7.18 6.09 6.67
CA TYR A 115 5.81 5.64 6.50
C TYR A 115 5.46 5.70 5.01
N CYS A 116 5.12 4.57 4.40
CA CYS A 116 4.76 4.51 2.98
C CYS A 116 3.31 4.01 2.83
N GLU A 117 2.50 4.67 2.00
CA GLU A 117 1.17 4.16 1.68
C GLU A 117 1.26 2.82 0.94
N LYS A 118 0.17 2.06 0.98
CA LYS A 118 0.02 0.78 0.28
C LYS A 118 -0.31 0.99 -1.22
N PRO A 119 0.05 0.05 -2.10
CA PRO A 119 0.96 -1.07 -1.87
C PRO A 119 2.38 -0.58 -1.60
N MET A 120 3.15 -1.34 -0.81
CA MET A 120 4.50 -0.91 -0.43
C MET A 120 5.36 -0.55 -1.64
N THR A 121 5.21 -1.28 -2.74
CA THR A 121 5.94 -1.06 -3.99
C THR A 121 5.12 -1.45 -5.22
N HIS A 122 5.53 -0.92 -6.37
CA HIS A 122 4.94 -1.24 -7.67
C HIS A 122 5.55 -2.51 -8.28
N LYS A 123 6.82 -2.80 -8.02
CA LYS A 123 7.52 -4.00 -8.51
C LYS A 123 7.95 -4.89 -7.34
N TYR A 124 7.94 -6.21 -7.57
CA TYR A 124 8.38 -7.18 -6.57
C TYR A 124 9.82 -6.91 -6.11
N ALA A 125 10.73 -6.71 -7.05
CA ALA A 125 12.16 -6.51 -6.75
C ALA A 125 12.44 -5.28 -5.88
N GLU A 126 11.61 -4.23 -5.97
CA GLU A 126 11.68 -3.07 -5.07
C GLU A 126 11.40 -3.48 -3.63
N GLY A 127 10.29 -4.19 -3.41
CA GLY A 127 9.91 -4.66 -2.07
C GLY A 127 10.94 -5.61 -1.47
N HIS A 128 11.46 -6.53 -2.29
CA HIS A 128 12.53 -7.45 -1.92
C HIS A 128 13.83 -6.74 -1.48
N ALA A 129 14.19 -5.63 -2.14
CA ALA A 129 15.34 -4.82 -1.74
C ALA A 129 15.06 -3.97 -0.48
N ILE A 130 13.88 -3.33 -0.42
CA ILE A 130 13.54 -2.40 0.65
C ILE A 130 13.44 -3.10 2.01
N HIS A 131 12.76 -4.26 2.13
CA HIS A 131 12.64 -4.90 3.43
C HIS A 131 14.00 -5.33 4.00
N ARG A 132 14.95 -5.69 3.13
CA ARG A 132 16.34 -6.01 3.50
C ARG A 132 17.12 -4.76 3.90
N GLU A 133 16.92 -3.64 3.18
CA GLU A 133 17.55 -2.35 3.52
C GLU A 133 17.05 -1.84 4.88
N VAL A 134 15.74 -1.92 5.14
CA VAL A 134 15.15 -1.59 6.45
C VAL A 134 15.80 -2.41 7.56
N ALA A 135 15.92 -3.73 7.38
CA ALA A 135 16.54 -4.62 8.36
C ALA A 135 18.03 -4.29 8.57
N SER A 136 18.79 -4.04 7.49
CA SER A 136 20.23 -3.76 7.57
C SER A 136 20.53 -2.44 8.28
N ARG A 137 19.69 -1.42 8.06
CA ARG A 137 19.83 -0.10 8.69
C ARG A 137 19.18 -0.01 10.07
N LYS A 138 18.38 -1.00 10.46
CA LYS A 138 17.50 -0.92 11.63
C LYS A 138 16.60 0.32 11.60
N ALA A 139 16.15 0.69 10.40
CA ALA A 139 15.24 1.81 10.20
C ALA A 139 13.83 1.41 10.62
N VAL A 140 13.05 2.37 11.09
CA VAL A 140 11.63 2.17 11.35
C VAL A 140 10.87 2.37 10.05
N PHE A 141 10.13 1.32 9.65
CA PHE A 141 9.26 1.37 8.47
C PHE A 141 7.85 0.93 8.84
N GLN A 142 6.86 1.63 8.30
CA GLN A 142 5.45 1.21 8.37
C GLN A 142 4.74 1.43 7.06
N VAL A 143 4.01 0.41 6.59
CA VAL A 143 3.11 0.57 5.44
C VAL A 143 1.72 1.02 5.88
N GLY A 144 1.01 1.74 5.03
CA GLY A 144 -0.35 2.24 5.24
C GLY A 144 -1.45 1.16 5.27
N SER A 145 -1.22 0.02 5.92
CA SER A 145 -2.20 -1.06 6.13
C SER A 145 -3.00 -0.84 7.41
N GLN A 146 -3.79 0.24 7.46
CA GLN A 146 -4.48 0.72 8.66
C GLN A 146 -5.44 -0.31 9.28
N GLN A 147 -5.90 -1.30 8.52
CA GLN A 147 -6.77 -2.38 9.02
C GLN A 147 -6.12 -3.20 10.14
N ARG A 148 -4.78 -3.29 10.20
CA ARG A 148 -4.07 -3.92 11.33
C ARG A 148 -4.29 -3.21 12.66
N SER A 149 -4.64 -1.93 12.62
CA SER A 149 -4.95 -1.12 13.81
C SER A 149 -6.46 -1.03 14.12
N ASP A 150 -7.31 -1.71 13.36
CA ASP A 150 -8.76 -1.73 13.56
C ASP A 150 -9.17 -2.92 14.43
N THR A 151 -10.02 -2.67 15.41
CA THR A 151 -10.41 -3.65 16.44
C THR A 151 -11.19 -4.83 15.89
N LEU A 152 -12.02 -4.66 14.86
CA LEU A 152 -12.77 -5.76 14.26
C LEU A 152 -11.85 -6.71 13.47
N PHE A 153 -10.86 -6.15 12.75
CA PHE A 153 -9.86 -6.94 12.07
C PHE A 153 -8.97 -7.69 13.05
N GLN A 154 -8.55 -7.04 14.14
CA GLN A 154 -7.78 -7.68 15.21
C GLN A 154 -8.57 -8.83 15.84
N GLN A 155 -9.86 -8.64 16.15
CA GLN A 155 -10.71 -9.70 16.70
C GLN A 155 -10.85 -10.87 15.72
N ALA A 156 -11.05 -10.62 14.42
CA ALA A 156 -11.12 -11.68 13.41
C ALA A 156 -9.84 -12.51 13.32
N VAL A 157 -8.68 -11.83 13.31
CA VAL A 157 -7.35 -12.45 13.29
C VAL A 157 -7.13 -13.28 14.57
N GLU A 158 -7.50 -12.76 15.75
CA GLU A 158 -7.39 -13.49 17.00
C GLU A 158 -8.27 -14.75 17.01
N ILE A 159 -9.48 -14.72 16.45
CA ILE A 159 -10.35 -15.90 16.29
C ILE A 159 -9.65 -16.96 15.44
N ALA A 160 -9.09 -16.57 14.29
CA ALA A 160 -8.39 -17.46 13.38
C ALA A 160 -7.13 -18.07 14.01
N ARG A 161 -6.30 -17.23 14.63
CA ARG A 161 -4.99 -17.60 15.24
C ARG A 161 -5.13 -18.46 16.49
N ASN A 162 -6.18 -18.28 17.28
CA ASN A 162 -6.45 -19.11 18.47
C ASN A 162 -7.16 -20.44 18.12
N GLY A 163 -7.37 -20.73 16.83
CA GLY A 163 -7.88 -22.02 16.38
C GLY A 163 -9.37 -22.27 16.65
N LEU A 164 -10.17 -21.23 16.93
CA LEU A 164 -11.61 -21.41 17.20
C LEU A 164 -12.36 -22.02 16.03
N ILE A 165 -11.93 -21.72 14.78
CA ILE A 165 -12.50 -22.26 13.55
C ILE A 165 -11.91 -23.62 13.15
N GLY A 166 -11.01 -24.19 13.95
CA GLY A 166 -10.28 -25.43 13.61
C GLY A 166 -9.15 -25.16 12.60
N LYS A 167 -8.65 -26.23 11.96
CA LYS A 167 -7.64 -26.09 10.89
C LYS A 167 -8.23 -25.30 9.72
N ILE A 168 -7.56 -24.22 9.33
CA ILE A 168 -7.96 -23.39 8.20
C ILE A 168 -7.64 -24.14 6.91
N THR A 169 -8.66 -24.42 6.10
CA THR A 169 -8.53 -25.12 4.82
C THR A 169 -8.62 -24.18 3.62
N ARG A 170 -9.35 -23.06 3.78
CA ARG A 170 -9.54 -22.06 2.71
C ARG A 170 -9.64 -20.67 3.28
N VAL A 171 -9.10 -19.71 2.52
CA VAL A 171 -9.29 -18.26 2.78
C VAL A 171 -9.83 -17.62 1.51
N GLU A 172 -10.90 -16.85 1.64
CA GLU A 172 -11.50 -16.04 0.58
C GLU A 172 -11.18 -14.57 0.84
N VAL A 173 -10.44 -13.95 -0.09
CA VAL A 173 -10.11 -12.53 -0.06
C VAL A 173 -10.90 -11.84 -1.16
N GLY A 174 -11.83 -10.97 -0.78
CA GLY A 174 -12.65 -10.20 -1.71
C GLY A 174 -12.08 -8.83 -1.96
N LEU A 175 -11.83 -8.51 -3.22
CA LEU A 175 -11.35 -7.20 -3.67
C LEU A 175 -12.33 -6.62 -4.70
N PRO A 176 -12.30 -5.29 -4.99
CA PRO A 176 -13.16 -4.70 -5.99
C PRO A 176 -12.85 -5.18 -7.41
N THR A 177 -13.83 -5.08 -8.30
CA THR A 177 -13.60 -5.17 -9.76
C THR A 177 -12.78 -3.98 -10.25
N GLY A 178 -11.98 -4.18 -11.31
CA GLY A 178 -11.31 -3.09 -12.02
C GLY A 178 -12.28 -2.22 -12.83
N HIS A 179 -11.72 -1.36 -13.66
CA HIS A 179 -12.45 -0.40 -14.48
C HIS A 179 -12.37 -0.79 -15.95
N ASP A 180 -13.53 -0.96 -16.60
CA ASP A 180 -13.64 -1.32 -18.03
C ASP A 180 -13.67 -0.08 -18.94
N GLU A 181 -14.08 1.07 -18.41
CA GLU A 181 -14.20 2.33 -19.12
C GLU A 181 -13.37 3.43 -18.47
N PRO A 182 -12.87 4.42 -19.25
CA PRO A 182 -12.11 5.54 -18.68
C PRO A 182 -12.93 6.38 -17.70
N GLU A 183 -12.31 6.74 -16.57
CA GLU A 183 -12.83 7.74 -15.64
C GLU A 183 -12.18 9.11 -15.95
N GLY A 184 -12.96 10.05 -16.50
CA GLY A 184 -12.47 11.37 -16.92
C GLY A 184 -12.20 11.47 -18.40
N ASP A 185 -11.57 12.59 -18.83
CA ASP A 185 -11.28 12.84 -20.22
C ASP A 185 -10.09 12.01 -20.72
N ALA A 186 -10.36 11.14 -21.69
CA ALA A 186 -9.36 10.28 -22.33
C ALA A 186 -8.65 10.95 -23.54
N THR A 187 -8.95 12.21 -23.83
CA THR A 187 -8.27 12.95 -24.89
C THR A 187 -6.83 13.25 -24.49
N VAL A 188 -5.88 12.99 -25.40
CA VAL A 188 -4.48 13.37 -25.17
C VAL A 188 -4.35 14.89 -25.17
N LYS A 189 -3.75 15.43 -24.13
CA LYS A 189 -3.58 16.87 -23.90
C LYS A 189 -2.13 17.20 -23.55
N THR A 190 -1.79 18.50 -23.62
CA THR A 190 -0.59 19.02 -22.98
C THR A 190 -0.80 18.98 -21.45
N PRO A 191 0.17 18.49 -20.67
CA PRO A 191 0.10 18.55 -19.21
C PRO A 191 -0.14 19.98 -18.72
N PRO A 192 -0.85 20.19 -17.58
CA PRO A 192 -0.95 21.49 -16.93
C PRO A 192 0.42 22.12 -16.68
N ALA A 193 0.50 23.47 -16.77
CA ALA A 193 1.77 24.17 -16.65
C ALA A 193 2.40 24.12 -15.24
N ASP A 194 1.59 23.85 -14.22
CA ASP A 194 1.98 23.72 -12.80
C ASP A 194 2.25 22.27 -12.40
N LEU A 195 2.14 21.30 -13.34
CA LEU A 195 2.50 19.91 -13.18
C LEU A 195 3.86 19.63 -13.85
N ASN A 196 4.84 19.21 -13.08
CA ASN A 196 6.06 18.61 -13.62
C ASN A 196 5.78 17.16 -14.06
N TYR A 197 5.26 17.00 -15.29
CA TYR A 197 4.84 15.68 -15.79
C TYR A 197 6.01 14.71 -16.01
N ASP A 198 7.19 15.21 -16.33
CA ASP A 198 8.39 14.37 -16.43
C ASP A 198 8.74 13.74 -15.08
N LEU A 199 8.75 14.54 -14.02
CA LEU A 199 8.98 14.07 -12.66
C LEU A 199 7.78 13.26 -12.14
N TRP A 200 6.54 13.56 -12.57
CA TRP A 200 5.39 12.74 -12.23
C TRP A 200 5.52 11.30 -12.77
N CYS A 201 5.89 11.14 -14.04
CA CYS A 201 6.17 9.83 -14.65
C CYS A 201 7.40 9.16 -14.05
N GLY A 202 8.44 9.94 -13.76
CA GLY A 202 9.66 9.51 -13.06
C GLY A 202 10.28 8.23 -13.61
N PRO A 203 10.36 7.17 -12.79
CA PRO A 203 10.99 5.90 -13.17
C PRO A 203 10.17 5.09 -14.17
N SER A 204 8.92 5.43 -14.36
CA SER A 204 8.03 4.71 -15.29
C SER A 204 8.08 5.29 -16.70
N VAL A 205 7.54 4.55 -17.66
CA VAL A 205 7.39 5.03 -19.03
C VAL A 205 6.51 6.29 -19.05
N MET A 206 6.91 7.28 -19.85
CA MET A 206 6.13 8.50 -20.05
C MET A 206 5.07 8.26 -21.13
N LEU A 207 3.85 7.94 -20.71
CA LEU A 207 2.70 7.86 -21.60
C LEU A 207 2.17 9.27 -21.92
N PRO A 208 1.47 9.46 -23.05
CA PRO A 208 0.81 10.73 -23.34
C PRO A 208 -0.15 11.12 -22.21
N TYR A 209 -0.08 12.41 -21.80
CA TYR A 209 -0.94 12.92 -20.73
C TYR A 209 -2.42 12.91 -21.14
N MET A 210 -3.25 12.42 -20.25
CA MET A 210 -4.72 12.52 -20.30
C MET A 210 -5.27 12.47 -18.85
N GLU A 211 -6.35 13.17 -18.59
CA GLU A 211 -6.97 13.22 -17.27
C GLU A 211 -7.39 11.84 -16.78
N ALA A 212 -7.89 11.00 -17.70
CA ALA A 212 -8.28 9.62 -17.40
C ALA A 212 -7.14 8.69 -16.98
N ARG A 213 -5.86 9.11 -17.06
CA ARG A 213 -4.67 8.38 -16.55
C ARG A 213 -3.98 9.10 -15.40
N HIS A 214 -4.52 10.22 -14.95
CA HIS A 214 -3.86 11.06 -13.96
C HIS A 214 -4.62 11.05 -12.63
N HIS A 215 -4.03 11.61 -11.59
CA HIS A 215 -4.57 11.62 -10.24
C HIS A 215 -5.11 10.24 -9.82
N TRP A 216 -6.37 10.12 -9.54
CA TRP A 216 -6.98 8.87 -9.08
C TRP A 216 -6.80 7.69 -10.05
N SER A 217 -6.96 7.94 -11.36
CA SER A 217 -7.11 6.90 -12.39
C SER A 217 -5.79 6.29 -12.87
N TRP A 218 -4.64 6.81 -12.44
CA TRP A 218 -3.32 6.20 -12.71
C TRP A 218 -3.24 4.73 -12.24
N ARG A 219 -4.05 4.36 -11.26
CA ARG A 219 -4.12 3.00 -10.67
C ARG A 219 -4.42 1.93 -11.69
N TRP A 220 -5.16 2.27 -12.74
CA TRP A 220 -5.65 1.32 -13.73
C TRP A 220 -4.71 1.13 -14.92
N THR A 221 -3.61 1.85 -14.95
CA THR A 221 -2.55 1.77 -15.95
C THR A 221 -1.33 1.10 -15.33
N LEU A 222 -0.93 -0.08 -15.85
CA LEU A 222 0.16 -0.90 -15.30
C LEU A 222 1.54 -0.21 -15.29
N ALA A 223 1.69 0.85 -16.06
CA ALA A 223 2.85 1.71 -16.00
C ALA A 223 2.98 2.43 -14.63
N TYR A 224 1.87 2.73 -13.97
CA TYR A 224 1.84 3.60 -12.79
C TYR A 224 1.27 2.95 -11.55
N GLY A 225 0.44 1.91 -11.70
CA GLY A 225 -0.16 1.15 -10.61
C GLY A 225 -0.48 -0.29 -11.02
N GLY A 226 -0.91 -1.13 -10.09
CA GLY A 226 -1.20 -2.53 -10.32
C GLY A 226 -2.70 -2.87 -10.33
N GLY A 227 -3.56 -1.94 -10.76
CA GLY A 227 -5.01 -2.12 -10.79
C GLY A 227 -5.63 -2.33 -9.40
N GLN A 228 -6.90 -2.73 -9.38
CA GLN A 228 -7.60 -3.02 -8.12
C GLN A 228 -6.96 -4.17 -7.34
N LEU A 229 -6.34 -5.12 -8.02
CA LEU A 229 -5.62 -6.20 -7.36
C LEU A 229 -4.55 -5.65 -6.41
N MET A 230 -3.62 -4.83 -6.92
CA MET A 230 -2.52 -4.30 -6.09
C MET A 230 -2.96 -3.16 -5.19
N ASP A 231 -3.95 -2.34 -5.60
CA ASP A 231 -4.48 -1.26 -4.76
C ASP A 231 -5.14 -1.79 -3.48
N TRP A 232 -5.73 -3.00 -3.51
CA TRP A 232 -6.46 -3.57 -2.39
C TRP A 232 -5.81 -4.80 -1.73
N ILE A 233 -4.83 -5.45 -2.37
CA ILE A 233 -4.16 -6.62 -1.80
C ILE A 233 -3.49 -6.30 -0.45
N GLY A 234 -2.85 -5.13 -0.34
CA GLY A 234 -2.24 -4.63 0.89
C GLY A 234 -3.22 -4.29 2.01
N HIS A 235 -4.52 -4.42 1.76
CA HIS A 235 -5.57 -4.32 2.76
C HIS A 235 -6.07 -5.69 3.19
N HIS A 236 -6.72 -6.43 2.30
CA HIS A 236 -7.45 -7.65 2.70
C HIS A 236 -6.58 -8.90 2.68
N ASN A 237 -5.62 -9.01 1.75
CA ASN A 237 -4.69 -10.15 1.79
C ASN A 237 -3.63 -9.99 2.89
N ASP A 238 -3.27 -8.76 3.24
CA ASP A 238 -2.44 -8.49 4.42
C ASP A 238 -3.10 -9.05 5.69
N ILE A 239 -4.40 -8.84 5.86
CA ILE A 239 -5.16 -9.40 6.97
C ILE A 239 -5.27 -10.94 6.85
N ALA A 240 -5.41 -11.50 5.62
CA ALA A 240 -5.39 -12.95 5.41
C ALA A 240 -4.07 -13.57 5.88
N HIS A 241 -2.93 -12.99 5.50
CA HIS A 241 -1.60 -13.40 5.94
C HIS A 241 -1.44 -13.34 7.46
N TRP A 242 -1.91 -12.26 8.07
CA TRP A 242 -1.86 -12.09 9.52
C TRP A 242 -2.63 -13.19 10.26
N GLY A 243 -3.87 -13.50 9.80
CA GLY A 243 -4.68 -14.57 10.36
C GLY A 243 -4.14 -15.98 10.14
N LEU A 244 -3.37 -16.19 9.05
CA LEU A 244 -2.65 -17.44 8.77
C LEU A 244 -1.29 -17.54 9.49
N GLY A 245 -0.77 -16.44 10.02
CA GLY A 245 0.59 -16.39 10.59
C GLY A 245 1.70 -16.35 9.55
N MET A 246 1.41 -15.78 8.38
CA MET A 246 2.31 -15.76 7.23
C MET A 246 3.05 -14.43 7.04
N ASP A 247 3.14 -13.60 8.09
CA ASP A 247 3.83 -12.31 8.03
C ASP A 247 5.30 -12.39 7.60
N LYS A 248 5.93 -13.56 7.79
CA LYS A 248 7.33 -13.84 7.39
C LYS A 248 7.46 -15.01 6.42
N SER A 249 6.39 -15.37 5.73
CA SER A 249 6.32 -16.48 4.79
C SER A 249 5.37 -16.15 3.64
N GLY A 250 4.90 -17.17 2.92
CA GLY A 250 3.99 -16.97 1.80
C GLY A 250 3.52 -18.27 1.17
N PRO A 251 2.86 -18.20 0.02
CA PRO A 251 2.42 -19.38 -0.71
C PRO A 251 3.61 -20.17 -1.27
N ILE A 252 3.39 -21.47 -1.57
CA ILE A 252 4.30 -22.33 -2.31
C ILE A 252 4.02 -22.36 -3.82
N SER A 253 2.82 -21.90 -4.22
CA SER A 253 2.48 -21.68 -5.62
C SER A 253 1.38 -20.63 -5.75
N VAL A 254 1.38 -19.91 -6.87
CA VAL A 254 0.36 -18.91 -7.23
C VAL A 254 -0.02 -19.07 -8.69
N GLU A 255 -1.32 -19.03 -8.97
CA GLU A 255 -1.87 -19.11 -10.32
C GLU A 255 -2.92 -18.02 -10.57
N ALA A 256 -2.75 -17.26 -11.67
CA ALA A 256 -3.74 -16.32 -12.18
C ALA A 256 -4.80 -17.05 -13.00
N LYS A 257 -6.07 -16.86 -12.66
CA LYS A 257 -7.21 -17.47 -13.40
C LYS A 257 -8.30 -16.46 -13.67
N ASN A 258 -9.04 -16.71 -14.76
CA ASN A 258 -10.23 -15.94 -15.10
C ASN A 258 -10.01 -14.43 -15.19
N TRP A 259 -8.81 -14.03 -15.62
CA TRP A 259 -8.50 -12.61 -15.82
C TRP A 259 -9.21 -12.06 -17.05
N VAL A 260 -9.88 -10.95 -16.87
CA VAL A 260 -10.58 -10.20 -17.93
C VAL A 260 -10.00 -8.80 -17.94
N PHE A 261 -9.50 -8.37 -19.08
CA PHE A 261 -8.93 -7.04 -19.27
C PHE A 261 -9.97 -6.06 -19.84
N PRO A 262 -9.78 -4.74 -19.62
CA PRO A 262 -10.68 -3.73 -20.16
C PRO A 262 -10.67 -3.73 -21.69
N LYS A 263 -11.74 -3.20 -22.27
CA LYS A 263 -11.88 -3.02 -23.73
C LYS A 263 -11.33 -1.69 -24.23
N THR A 264 -10.95 -0.81 -23.30
CA THR A 264 -10.37 0.50 -23.62
C THR A 264 -8.86 0.41 -23.82
N ASP A 265 -8.28 1.30 -24.64
CA ASP A 265 -6.82 1.47 -24.77
C ASP A 265 -6.23 2.40 -23.68
N VAL A 266 -7.08 2.90 -22.76
CA VAL A 266 -6.67 3.82 -21.70
C VAL A 266 -6.12 3.06 -20.49
N TYR A 267 -6.77 1.93 -20.14
CA TYR A 267 -6.42 1.09 -19.01
C TYR A 267 -5.98 -0.30 -19.50
N ASP A 268 -5.07 -0.92 -18.74
CA ASP A 268 -4.48 -2.22 -19.06
C ASP A 268 -4.39 -3.17 -17.85
N SER A 269 -4.91 -2.76 -16.68
CA SER A 269 -5.02 -3.64 -15.52
C SER A 269 -6.32 -4.48 -15.58
N PRO A 270 -6.33 -5.70 -14.98
CA PRO A 270 -7.48 -6.59 -15.08
C PRO A 270 -8.73 -6.02 -14.38
N VAL A 271 -9.87 -6.15 -15.06
CA VAL A 271 -11.21 -5.80 -14.53
C VAL A 271 -11.72 -6.89 -13.59
N ASN A 272 -11.63 -8.15 -14.01
CA ASN A 272 -11.95 -9.31 -13.18
C ASN A 272 -10.75 -10.23 -13.10
N TYR A 273 -10.58 -10.85 -11.93
CA TYR A 273 -9.42 -11.71 -11.66
C TYR A 273 -9.69 -12.67 -10.52
N ASP A 274 -9.04 -13.84 -10.61
CA ASP A 274 -8.80 -14.77 -9.50
C ASP A 274 -7.29 -14.98 -9.37
N VAL A 275 -6.80 -14.98 -8.13
CA VAL A 275 -5.46 -15.39 -7.76
C VAL A 275 -5.59 -16.56 -6.80
N ILE A 276 -5.18 -17.75 -7.23
CA ILE A 276 -5.23 -18.98 -6.43
C ILE A 276 -3.84 -19.24 -5.88
N SER A 277 -3.71 -19.23 -4.58
CA SER A 277 -2.45 -19.44 -3.88
C SER A 277 -2.56 -20.66 -2.97
N HIS A 278 -1.61 -21.57 -3.08
CA HIS A 278 -1.50 -22.73 -2.19
C HIS A 278 -0.39 -22.50 -1.17
N TYR A 279 -0.68 -22.78 0.08
CA TYR A 279 0.25 -22.64 1.21
C TYR A 279 0.66 -24.02 1.72
N ASP A 280 1.83 -24.08 2.36
CA ASP A 280 2.24 -25.30 3.03
C ASP A 280 1.19 -25.74 4.07
N GLY A 281 1.00 -27.07 4.23
CA GLY A 281 -0.07 -27.59 5.08
C GLY A 281 -1.44 -27.69 4.42
N GLY A 282 -1.58 -27.29 3.13
CA GLY A 282 -2.75 -27.52 2.28
C GLY A 282 -3.84 -26.45 2.34
N THR A 283 -3.54 -25.28 2.92
CA THR A 283 -4.47 -24.14 2.87
C THR A 283 -4.47 -23.51 1.47
N GLU A 284 -5.65 -23.29 0.91
CA GLU A 284 -5.86 -22.52 -0.32
C GLU A 284 -6.33 -21.10 0.01
N VAL A 285 -5.70 -20.09 -0.57
CA VAL A 285 -6.14 -18.68 -0.50
C VAL A 285 -6.58 -18.24 -1.89
N VAL A 286 -7.81 -17.77 -2.00
CA VAL A 286 -8.39 -17.25 -3.26
C VAL A 286 -8.65 -15.76 -3.12
N ILE A 287 -7.83 -14.95 -3.79
CA ILE A 287 -8.07 -13.52 -3.94
C ILE A 287 -8.90 -13.33 -5.21
N SER A 288 -10.06 -12.68 -5.11
CA SER A 288 -10.97 -12.58 -6.25
C SER A 288 -11.81 -11.30 -6.22
N SER A 289 -12.03 -10.73 -7.41
CA SER A 289 -13.01 -9.66 -7.62
C SER A 289 -14.47 -10.14 -7.50
N ARG A 290 -14.68 -11.44 -7.38
CA ARG A 290 -16.02 -12.06 -7.22
C ARG A 290 -16.34 -12.48 -5.79
N ASN A 291 -15.34 -12.51 -4.91
CA ASN A 291 -15.56 -12.78 -3.49
C ASN A 291 -16.20 -11.57 -2.80
N ASN A 292 -16.90 -11.83 -1.68
CA ASN A 292 -17.37 -10.74 -0.82
C ASN A 292 -16.19 -9.91 -0.28
N MET A 293 -16.31 -8.59 -0.38
CA MET A 293 -15.29 -7.65 0.13
C MET A 293 -14.88 -7.99 1.56
N GLY A 294 -13.57 -8.06 1.79
CA GLY A 294 -12.99 -8.41 3.08
C GLY A 294 -12.18 -9.69 3.03
N THR A 295 -11.98 -10.28 4.20
CA THR A 295 -11.23 -11.52 4.38
C THR A 295 -12.07 -12.53 5.16
N LYS A 296 -12.18 -13.75 4.64
CA LYS A 296 -12.92 -14.84 5.28
C LYS A 296 -12.03 -16.06 5.40
N TRP A 297 -11.79 -16.51 6.62
CA TRP A 297 -11.13 -17.79 6.91
C TRP A 297 -12.20 -18.85 7.15
N ILE A 298 -12.01 -20.00 6.51
CA ILE A 298 -12.89 -21.18 6.59
C ILE A 298 -12.05 -22.33 7.13
N GLY A 299 -12.46 -22.85 8.26
CA GLY A 299 -11.82 -23.98 8.93
C GLY A 299 -12.80 -25.13 9.16
N GLU A 300 -12.29 -26.22 9.74
CA GLU A 300 -13.07 -27.45 9.99
C GLU A 300 -14.26 -27.26 10.95
N ASN A 301 -14.16 -26.28 11.88
CA ASN A 301 -15.16 -26.05 12.92
C ASN A 301 -15.96 -24.75 12.72
N GLY A 302 -15.77 -24.04 11.63
CA GLY A 302 -16.51 -22.81 11.36
C GLY A 302 -15.75 -21.82 10.48
N TRP A 303 -16.20 -20.58 10.48
CA TRP A 303 -15.62 -19.51 9.68
C TRP A 303 -15.72 -18.15 10.39
N VAL A 304 -14.84 -17.24 10.01
CA VAL A 304 -14.86 -15.82 10.38
C VAL A 304 -14.66 -14.97 9.14
N HIS A 305 -15.46 -13.93 8.97
CA HIS A 305 -15.36 -12.94 7.89
C HIS A 305 -15.36 -11.53 8.45
N VAL A 306 -14.39 -10.72 8.02
CA VAL A 306 -14.24 -9.33 8.41
C VAL A 306 -14.11 -8.42 7.19
N THR A 307 -14.78 -7.29 7.26
CA THR A 307 -14.63 -6.15 6.36
C THR A 307 -14.73 -4.86 7.17
N ARG A 308 -14.52 -3.71 6.56
CA ARG A 308 -14.59 -2.42 7.24
C ARG A 308 -15.95 -2.22 7.90
N GLY A 309 -15.96 -2.04 9.23
CA GLY A 309 -17.15 -1.84 10.03
C GLY A 309 -18.02 -3.07 10.28
N LYS A 310 -17.58 -4.28 9.86
CA LYS A 310 -18.39 -5.49 10.05
C LYS A 310 -17.54 -6.74 10.29
N LEU A 311 -17.88 -7.47 11.35
CA LEU A 311 -17.38 -8.81 11.68
C LEU A 311 -18.56 -9.78 11.71
N THR A 312 -18.45 -10.92 11.01
CA THR A 312 -19.45 -12.01 11.01
C THR A 312 -18.74 -13.34 11.18
N THR A 313 -19.41 -14.28 11.85
CA THR A 313 -18.82 -15.56 12.22
C THR A 313 -19.88 -16.66 12.17
N SER A 314 -19.45 -17.92 12.00
CA SER A 314 -20.34 -19.08 12.07
C SER A 314 -20.97 -19.27 13.46
N ASN A 315 -20.31 -18.82 14.52
CA ASN A 315 -20.86 -18.76 15.88
C ASN A 315 -21.03 -17.30 16.30
N PRO A 316 -22.26 -16.77 16.38
CA PRO A 316 -22.49 -15.35 16.67
C PRO A 316 -21.82 -14.83 17.96
N ALA A 317 -21.56 -15.68 18.94
CA ALA A 317 -20.90 -15.30 20.18
C ALA A 317 -19.45 -14.78 19.94
N TRP A 318 -18.78 -15.25 18.90
CA TRP A 318 -17.41 -14.81 18.57
C TRP A 318 -17.34 -13.37 18.05
N ALA A 319 -18.44 -12.85 17.51
CA ALA A 319 -18.54 -11.47 17.05
C ALA A 319 -19.03 -10.49 18.12
N ALA A 320 -19.35 -10.98 19.34
CA ALA A 320 -19.80 -10.14 20.43
C ALA A 320 -18.70 -9.18 20.90
N SER A 321 -19.10 -7.97 21.31
CA SER A 321 -18.18 -7.01 21.91
C SER A 321 -17.57 -7.60 23.21
N GLY A 322 -16.25 -7.45 23.35
CA GLY A 322 -15.53 -7.98 24.49
C GLY A 322 -15.29 -9.49 24.49
N PHE A 323 -15.62 -10.19 23.39
CA PHE A 323 -15.29 -11.60 23.24
C PHE A 323 -13.78 -11.84 23.30
N VAL A 324 -13.35 -12.80 24.11
CA VAL A 324 -11.95 -13.19 24.28
C VAL A 324 -11.71 -14.49 23.53
N SER A 325 -10.96 -14.42 22.44
CA SER A 325 -10.73 -15.53 21.52
C SER A 325 -9.71 -16.58 21.99
N GLY A 326 -8.91 -16.26 23.01
CA GLY A 326 -7.85 -17.14 23.51
C GLY A 326 -6.65 -16.36 24.06
N GLU A 327 -5.51 -17.03 24.24
CA GLU A 327 -4.30 -16.45 24.84
C GLU A 327 -3.48 -15.63 23.83
N TRP A 328 -3.43 -16.07 22.56
CA TRP A 328 -2.73 -15.32 21.52
C TRP A 328 -3.47 -14.00 21.24
N LYS A 329 -2.75 -12.89 21.27
CA LYS A 329 -3.28 -11.55 21.05
C LYS A 329 -2.53 -10.83 19.94
N THR A 330 -3.27 -10.04 19.20
CA THR A 330 -2.68 -9.09 18.26
C THR A 330 -1.90 -8.01 19.00
N TYR A 331 -0.87 -7.48 18.36
CA TYR A 331 -0.22 -6.26 18.81
C TYR A 331 -1.22 -5.11 18.85
N LYS A 332 -1.41 -4.52 20.03
CA LYS A 332 -2.37 -3.42 20.23
C LYS A 332 -1.67 -2.08 20.09
N THR A 333 -2.30 -1.17 19.39
CA THR A 333 -1.82 0.19 19.18
C THR A 333 -2.98 1.18 19.33
N PRO A 334 -2.75 2.39 19.86
CA PRO A 334 -3.79 3.41 19.97
C PRO A 334 -4.22 4.00 18.61
N GLY A 335 -3.52 3.67 17.54
CA GLY A 335 -3.81 4.11 16.18
C GLY A 335 -2.63 3.85 15.25
N HIS A 336 -2.89 3.81 13.95
CA HIS A 336 -1.88 3.41 12.97
C HIS A 336 -0.72 4.41 12.89
N GLN A 337 -1.01 5.71 12.78
CA GLN A 337 0.00 6.77 12.78
C GLN A 337 0.72 6.87 14.14
N ARG A 338 -0.02 6.73 15.23
CA ARG A 338 0.56 6.72 16.58
C ARG A 338 1.56 5.59 16.76
N ASN A 339 1.27 4.40 16.25
CA ASN A 339 2.20 3.27 16.27
C ASN A 339 3.53 3.61 15.56
N PHE A 340 3.46 4.21 14.36
CA PHE A 340 4.68 4.64 13.66
C PHE A 340 5.51 5.62 14.50
N ILE A 341 4.87 6.65 15.07
CA ILE A 341 5.53 7.65 15.89
C ILE A 341 6.18 7.01 17.13
N ASP A 342 5.46 6.13 17.83
CA ASP A 342 5.96 5.42 19.00
C ASP A 342 7.18 4.55 18.64
N CYS A 343 7.13 3.86 17.51
CA CYS A 343 8.22 3.03 17.03
C CYS A 343 9.43 3.85 16.57
N VAL A 344 9.23 5.03 15.95
CA VAL A 344 10.34 5.96 15.64
C VAL A 344 11.10 6.37 16.92
N ILE A 345 10.36 6.57 18.02
CA ILE A 345 10.96 6.93 19.32
C ILE A 345 11.61 5.73 20.00
N SER A 346 10.91 4.57 20.04
CA SER A 346 11.37 3.37 20.78
C SER A 346 12.35 2.51 19.99
N ARG A 347 12.39 2.65 18.66
CA ARG A 347 13.14 1.81 17.70
C ARG A 347 12.64 0.35 17.65
N GLU A 348 11.40 0.10 18.06
CA GLU A 348 10.76 -1.20 17.96
C GLU A 348 10.06 -1.38 16.59
N ASP A 349 9.72 -2.64 16.28
CA ASP A 349 9.00 -2.98 15.04
C ASP A 349 7.58 -2.43 15.06
N THR A 350 7.17 -1.86 13.92
CA THR A 350 5.80 -1.39 13.71
C THR A 350 4.84 -2.58 13.48
N ILE A 351 3.55 -2.33 13.67
CA ILE A 351 2.48 -3.33 13.41
C ILE A 351 2.41 -3.79 11.93
N ALA A 352 2.96 -2.99 11.02
CA ALA A 352 2.97 -3.26 9.58
C ALA A 352 4.33 -2.91 8.98
N ASN A 353 5.37 -3.65 9.41
CA ASN A 353 6.75 -3.43 8.99
C ASN A 353 7.00 -3.83 7.53
N ALA A 354 8.19 -3.54 7.02
CA ALA A 354 8.52 -3.72 5.61
C ALA A 354 8.46 -5.19 5.15
N GLU A 355 8.92 -6.15 5.96
CA GLU A 355 8.85 -7.58 5.61
C GLU A 355 7.40 -8.04 5.50
N THR A 356 6.57 -7.72 6.51
CA THR A 356 5.14 -8.01 6.51
C THR A 356 4.45 -7.41 5.29
N ALA A 357 4.73 -6.15 4.95
CA ALA A 357 4.16 -5.47 3.79
C ALA A 357 4.55 -6.14 2.48
N HIS A 358 5.84 -6.48 2.31
CA HIS A 358 6.34 -7.18 1.13
C HIS A 358 5.71 -8.56 0.96
N ARG A 359 5.69 -9.37 2.03
CA ARG A 359 5.13 -10.73 2.01
C ARG A 359 3.66 -10.75 1.67
N SER A 360 2.88 -9.81 2.21
CA SER A 360 1.43 -9.78 2.02
C SER A 360 1.00 -9.40 0.60
N VAL A 361 1.82 -8.65 -0.15
CA VAL A 361 1.53 -8.28 -1.55
C VAL A 361 2.21 -9.19 -2.58
N THR A 362 3.16 -10.02 -2.15
CA THR A 362 3.88 -10.98 -3.02
C THR A 362 2.94 -11.84 -3.87
N PRO A 363 1.81 -12.40 -3.36
CA PRO A 363 0.88 -13.17 -4.20
C PRO A 363 0.33 -12.38 -5.39
N GLY A 364 0.14 -11.09 -5.28
CA GLY A 364 -0.29 -10.23 -6.39
C GLY A 364 0.79 -10.11 -7.48
N HIS A 365 2.05 -9.89 -7.09
CA HIS A 365 3.17 -9.86 -8.04
C HIS A 365 3.36 -11.21 -8.74
N LEU A 366 3.27 -12.31 -7.99
CA LEU A 366 3.35 -13.67 -8.55
C LEU A 366 2.16 -13.98 -9.48
N ALA A 367 0.99 -13.40 -9.23
CA ALA A 367 -0.17 -13.54 -10.11
C ALA A 367 0.03 -12.84 -11.45
N TYR A 368 0.60 -11.63 -11.48
CA TYR A 368 0.98 -10.97 -12.72
C TYR A 368 2.03 -11.79 -13.49
N LEU A 369 3.02 -12.34 -12.80
CA LEU A 369 4.00 -13.24 -13.41
C LEU A 369 3.34 -14.51 -13.94
N SER A 370 2.43 -15.14 -13.17
CA SER A 370 1.67 -16.32 -13.59
C SER A 370 0.86 -16.05 -14.86
N HIS A 371 0.23 -14.87 -14.94
CA HIS A 371 -0.49 -14.44 -16.15
C HIS A 371 0.47 -14.28 -17.34
N SER A 372 1.63 -13.65 -17.15
CA SER A 372 2.64 -13.44 -18.20
C SER A 372 3.17 -14.76 -18.78
N ILE A 373 3.44 -15.74 -17.92
CA ILE A 373 3.98 -17.05 -18.37
C ILE A 373 2.89 -18.07 -18.78
N GLY A 374 1.62 -17.74 -18.57
CA GLY A 374 0.47 -18.58 -18.94
C GLY A 374 0.30 -19.85 -18.08
N GLY A 375 0.77 -19.82 -16.82
CA GLY A 375 0.67 -20.99 -15.92
C GLY A 375 1.06 -20.67 -14.48
N PRO A 376 0.96 -21.66 -13.56
CA PRO A 376 1.27 -21.45 -12.17
C PRO A 376 2.76 -21.15 -11.93
N VAL A 377 3.04 -20.24 -11.00
CA VAL A 377 4.37 -19.96 -10.49
C VAL A 377 4.61 -20.80 -9.24
N LYS A 378 5.60 -21.69 -9.28
CA LYS A 378 6.10 -22.35 -8.07
C LYS A 378 7.03 -21.40 -7.32
N TRP A 379 6.83 -21.29 -6.02
CA TRP A 379 7.50 -20.31 -5.19
C TRP A 379 8.12 -20.94 -3.95
N ASP A 380 9.34 -20.53 -3.63
CA ASP A 380 9.97 -20.83 -2.35
C ASP A 380 9.84 -19.59 -1.45
N PRO A 381 8.92 -19.60 -0.46
CA PRO A 381 8.68 -18.44 0.39
C PRO A 381 9.81 -18.16 1.38
N LYS A 382 10.69 -19.13 1.65
CA LYS A 382 11.84 -18.94 2.54
C LYS A 382 12.98 -18.23 1.81
N GLU A 383 13.29 -18.71 0.61
CA GLU A 383 14.38 -18.15 -0.21
C GLU A 383 13.91 -16.97 -1.08
N GLU A 384 12.60 -16.68 -1.10
CA GLU A 384 11.97 -15.63 -1.90
C GLU A 384 12.31 -15.71 -3.39
N LYS A 385 12.15 -16.91 -3.96
CA LYS A 385 12.51 -17.16 -5.36
C LYS A 385 11.50 -18.04 -6.08
N VAL A 386 11.41 -17.84 -7.41
CA VAL A 386 10.70 -18.72 -8.32
C VAL A 386 11.47 -20.03 -8.43
N VAL A 387 10.75 -21.17 -8.38
CA VAL A 387 11.32 -22.52 -8.49
C VAL A 387 11.11 -23.03 -9.91
N ASP A 388 12.14 -23.71 -10.47
CA ASP A 388 12.10 -24.41 -11.76
C ASP A 388 11.78 -23.55 -13.01
N ASN A 389 11.94 -22.21 -12.93
CA ASN A 389 11.75 -21.31 -14.07
C ASN A 389 12.65 -20.07 -13.98
N GLU A 390 13.84 -20.16 -14.58
CA GLU A 390 14.85 -19.09 -14.55
C GLU A 390 14.38 -17.81 -15.29
N SER A 391 13.64 -17.95 -16.39
CA SER A 391 13.11 -16.79 -17.14
C SER A 391 12.10 -16.02 -16.29
N ALA A 392 11.19 -16.71 -15.64
CA ALA A 392 10.22 -16.10 -14.73
C ALA A 392 10.92 -15.48 -13.51
N ALA A 393 11.94 -16.11 -12.95
CA ALA A 393 12.73 -15.55 -11.87
C ALA A 393 13.40 -14.23 -12.28
N LYS A 394 13.98 -14.18 -13.47
CA LYS A 394 14.60 -12.97 -14.03
C LYS A 394 13.56 -11.85 -14.30
N GLU A 395 12.40 -12.22 -14.83
CA GLU A 395 11.30 -11.27 -15.08
C GLU A 395 10.83 -10.63 -13.76
N LEU A 396 10.60 -11.43 -12.72
CA LEU A 396 10.14 -10.96 -11.40
C LEU A 396 11.13 -9.97 -10.75
N MET A 397 12.42 -10.18 -10.96
CA MET A 397 13.50 -9.34 -10.41
C MET A 397 13.88 -8.17 -11.32
N SER A 398 13.18 -7.98 -12.44
CA SER A 398 13.49 -6.90 -13.39
C SER A 398 12.97 -5.55 -12.91
N LEU A 399 13.81 -4.52 -13.05
CA LEU A 399 13.50 -3.13 -12.76
C LEU A 399 13.78 -2.24 -14.00
N PRO A 400 12.89 -2.27 -15.00
CA PRO A 400 13.08 -1.50 -16.24
C PRO A 400 12.69 -0.03 -16.02
N TYR A 401 13.54 0.71 -15.32
CA TYR A 401 13.31 2.14 -15.08
C TYR A 401 13.64 2.99 -16.31
N ARG A 402 12.90 4.09 -16.45
CA ARG A 402 13.12 5.10 -17.48
C ARG A 402 14.33 5.96 -17.14
N GLY A 403 15.15 6.29 -18.16
CA GLY A 403 16.29 7.19 -18.02
C GLY A 403 17.33 6.67 -17.02
N ASP A 404 17.82 7.58 -16.19
CA ASP A 404 18.88 7.28 -15.20
C ASP A 404 18.34 6.86 -13.82
N TRP A 405 17.02 6.70 -13.68
CA TRP A 405 16.43 6.27 -12.42
C TRP A 405 16.92 4.88 -12.01
N LYS A 406 17.25 4.71 -10.75
CA LYS A 406 17.70 3.45 -10.15
C LYS A 406 17.13 3.30 -8.75
N LEU A 407 16.89 2.08 -8.34
CA LEU A 407 16.61 1.80 -6.94
C LEU A 407 17.89 2.02 -6.13
N GLY A 408 17.90 3.01 -5.26
CA GLY A 408 19.09 3.34 -4.45
C GLY A 408 20.10 4.25 -5.16
N SER A 409 19.62 5.18 -5.95
CA SER A 409 20.47 6.25 -6.55
C SER A 409 20.20 7.59 -5.91
#